data_cabf67a66c5d40e7f96d4d5329bc6fa2
#
_entry.id   cabf67a66c5d40e7f96d4d5329bc6fa2
#
_cell.length_a   1.000
_cell.length_b   1.000
_cell.length_c   1.000
_cell.angle_alpha   90.00
_cell.angle_beta   90.00
_cell.angle_gamma   90.00
#
_symmetry.space_group_name_H-M   'P 1'
#
loop_
_entity.id
_entity.type
_entity.pdbx_description
1 polymer ?
#
loop_
_entity_poly.entity_id
_entity_poly.type
_entity_poly.pdbx_seq_one_letter_code
_entity_poly.pdbx_strand_id
1 'polypeptide(L)'
;MTATSPEQNKALVLKAFDTLFNKRDYAGAEGFWSDRYIQHSAHIPPGRDGLFNLVRGLPHTLRYENHVILAEGDYVIAHGRFSGHGRPAAWIAADIVRFEDGKLAEHWDVLQDEATRAESLSGLPMFGDRFPA
;
A
#
# COMPACT_ATOMS: atom_id res chain seq x y z
N MET A 1 -25.29 -4.26 3.75
CA MET A 1 -23.88 -4.59 3.52
C MET A 1 -23.29 -5.20 4.75
N THR A 2 -22.55 -6.25 4.59
CA THR A 2 -21.96 -7.00 5.70
C THR A 2 -20.52 -6.56 5.90
N ALA A 3 -20.12 -6.38 7.15
CA ALA A 3 -18.74 -6.14 7.50
C ALA A 3 -17.92 -7.41 7.22
N THR A 4 -16.70 -7.24 6.76
CA THR A 4 -15.75 -8.32 6.54
C THR A 4 -14.93 -8.58 7.82
N SER A 5 -14.45 -9.81 7.97
CA SER A 5 -13.61 -10.18 9.12
C SER A 5 -12.19 -9.64 8.97
N PRO A 6 -11.42 -9.56 10.07
CA PRO A 6 -10.00 -9.18 9.96
C PRO A 6 -9.21 -10.04 8.97
N GLU A 7 -9.42 -11.34 8.95
CA GLU A 7 -8.73 -12.23 8.00
C GLU A 7 -9.12 -11.93 6.55
N GLN A 8 -10.41 -11.66 6.31
CA GLN A 8 -10.87 -11.24 4.98
C GLN A 8 -10.27 -9.89 4.59
N ASN A 9 -10.19 -8.96 5.54
CA ASN A 9 -9.65 -7.63 5.28
C ASN A 9 -8.17 -7.68 4.90
N LYS A 10 -7.37 -8.54 5.54
CA LYS A 10 -5.97 -8.75 5.15
C LYS A 10 -5.87 -9.24 3.70
N ALA A 11 -6.65 -10.24 3.36
CA ALA A 11 -6.65 -10.79 2.00
C ALA A 11 -7.09 -9.75 0.98
N LEU A 12 -8.10 -8.93 1.32
CA LEU A 12 -8.60 -7.87 0.43
C LEU A 12 -7.56 -6.78 0.21
N VAL A 13 -6.81 -6.37 1.24
CA VAL A 13 -5.73 -5.38 1.08
C VAL A 13 -4.68 -5.90 0.11
N LEU A 14 -4.21 -7.13 0.31
CA LEU A 14 -3.19 -7.71 -0.57
C LEU A 14 -3.68 -7.78 -2.01
N LYS A 15 -4.91 -8.21 -2.23
CA LYS A 15 -5.48 -8.30 -3.56
C LYS A 15 -5.70 -6.93 -4.18
N ALA A 16 -6.19 -5.97 -3.40
CA ALA A 16 -6.43 -4.60 -3.87
C ALA A 16 -5.12 -3.93 -4.28
N PHE A 17 -4.08 -4.06 -3.46
CA PHE A 17 -2.77 -3.46 -3.74
C PHE A 17 -2.12 -4.10 -4.98
N ASP A 18 -2.20 -5.43 -5.10
CA ASP A 18 -1.69 -6.12 -6.28
C ASP A 18 -2.42 -5.66 -7.55
N THR A 19 -3.74 -5.56 -7.48
CA THR A 19 -4.56 -5.15 -8.62
C THR A 19 -4.25 -3.73 -9.07
N LEU A 20 -4.11 -2.79 -8.13
CA LEU A 20 -3.86 -1.40 -8.47
C LEU A 20 -2.40 -1.12 -8.81
N PHE A 21 -1.47 -1.51 -7.95
CA PHE A 21 -0.07 -1.11 -8.09
C PHE A 21 0.71 -1.99 -9.05
N ASN A 22 0.50 -3.29 -9.01
CA ASN A 22 1.25 -4.25 -9.83
C ASN A 22 0.59 -4.48 -11.18
N LYS A 23 -0.71 -4.77 -11.20
CA LYS A 23 -1.43 -5.07 -12.43
C LYS A 23 -1.91 -3.82 -13.16
N ARG A 24 -2.03 -2.71 -12.46
CA ARG A 24 -2.52 -1.44 -13.03
C ARG A 24 -3.93 -1.60 -13.63
N ASP A 25 -4.72 -2.50 -13.06
CA ASP A 25 -6.09 -2.77 -13.48
C ASP A 25 -7.05 -1.85 -12.71
N TYR A 26 -7.26 -0.66 -13.23
CA TYR A 26 -8.07 0.36 -12.55
C TYR A 26 -9.54 -0.04 -12.46
N ALA A 27 -10.08 -0.65 -13.50
CA ALA A 27 -11.46 -1.13 -13.47
C ALA A 27 -11.66 -2.20 -12.40
N GLY A 28 -10.73 -3.15 -12.30
CA GLY A 28 -10.77 -4.17 -11.26
C GLY A 28 -10.54 -3.60 -9.87
N ALA A 29 -9.63 -2.63 -9.74
CA ALA A 29 -9.33 -1.99 -8.46
C ALA A 29 -10.51 -1.19 -7.91
N GLU A 30 -11.32 -0.60 -8.78
CA GLU A 30 -12.45 0.25 -8.39
C GLU A 30 -13.40 -0.46 -7.43
N GLY A 31 -13.57 -1.77 -7.57
CA GLY A 31 -14.43 -2.57 -6.70
C GLY A 31 -13.89 -2.75 -5.28
N PHE A 32 -12.59 -2.53 -5.05
CA PHE A 32 -11.99 -2.68 -3.73
C PHE A 32 -12.03 -1.40 -2.90
N TRP A 33 -11.97 -0.23 -3.54
CA TRP A 33 -11.96 1.05 -2.87
C TRP A 33 -13.36 1.64 -2.79
N SER A 34 -13.69 2.21 -1.62
CA SER A 34 -14.94 2.95 -1.45
C SER A 34 -14.97 4.17 -2.38
N ASP A 35 -16.13 4.50 -2.92
CA ASP A 35 -16.33 5.73 -3.69
C ASP A 35 -16.26 6.99 -2.81
N ARG A 36 -16.29 6.79 -1.47
CA ARG A 36 -16.12 7.86 -0.48
C ARG A 36 -14.81 7.72 0.30
N TYR A 37 -13.80 7.18 -0.36
CA TYR A 37 -12.49 6.91 0.20
C TYR A 37 -11.82 8.18 0.76
N ILE A 38 -11.32 8.08 2.00
CA ILE A 38 -10.68 9.18 2.73
C ILE A 38 -9.17 8.97 2.73
N GLN A 39 -8.42 9.93 2.21
CA GLN A 39 -6.98 9.84 2.08
C GLN A 39 -6.27 10.78 3.05
N HIS A 40 -5.40 10.22 3.92
CA HIS A 40 -4.57 10.99 4.83
C HIS A 40 -3.10 11.04 4.43
N SER A 41 -2.70 10.26 3.42
CA SER A 41 -1.31 10.30 2.96
C SER A 41 -0.98 11.69 2.42
N ALA A 42 0.14 12.24 2.89
CA ALA A 42 0.58 13.57 2.46
C ALA A 42 1.02 13.60 0.99
N HIS A 43 1.21 12.45 0.38
CA HIS A 43 1.73 12.32 -0.99
C HIS A 43 0.65 12.03 -2.02
N ILE A 44 -0.60 11.82 -1.60
CA ILE A 44 -1.66 11.34 -2.49
C ILE A 44 -2.82 12.34 -2.49
N PRO A 45 -3.28 12.78 -3.67
CA PRO A 45 -4.47 13.64 -3.74
C PRO A 45 -5.71 12.95 -3.18
N PRO A 46 -6.75 13.72 -2.81
CA PRO A 46 -7.90 13.16 -2.11
C PRO A 46 -8.74 12.23 -2.96
N GLY A 47 -9.39 11.29 -2.26
CA GLY A 47 -10.38 10.39 -2.83
C GLY A 47 -9.78 9.23 -3.62
N ARG A 48 -10.67 8.34 -4.02
CA ARG A 48 -10.29 7.19 -4.85
C ARG A 48 -9.67 7.65 -6.18
N ASP A 49 -10.26 8.65 -6.81
CA ASP A 49 -9.74 9.18 -8.08
C ASP A 49 -8.35 9.79 -7.91
N GLY A 50 -8.09 10.46 -6.78
CA GLY A 50 -6.77 11.01 -6.50
C GLY A 50 -5.69 9.94 -6.44
N LEU A 51 -5.98 8.83 -5.77
CA LEU A 51 -5.07 7.69 -5.71
C LEU A 51 -4.86 7.08 -7.10
N PHE A 52 -5.94 6.79 -7.82
CA PHE A 52 -5.84 6.12 -9.11
C PHE A 52 -5.12 6.99 -10.15
N ASN A 53 -5.38 8.29 -10.14
CA ASN A 53 -4.70 9.22 -11.05
C ASN A 53 -3.21 9.35 -10.72
N LEU A 54 -2.85 9.32 -9.43
CA LEU A 54 -1.45 9.30 -9.03
C LEU A 54 -0.74 8.07 -9.61
N VAL A 55 -1.34 6.89 -9.46
CA VAL A 55 -0.75 5.64 -9.95
C VAL A 55 -0.60 5.68 -11.48
N ARG A 56 -1.59 6.22 -12.20
CA ARG A 56 -1.51 6.37 -13.67
C ARG A 56 -0.30 7.19 -14.11
N GLY A 57 0.11 8.15 -13.31
CA GLY A 57 1.27 9.00 -13.60
C GLY A 57 2.61 8.40 -13.22
N LEU A 58 2.65 7.25 -12.55
CA LEU A 58 3.88 6.60 -12.14
C LEU A 58 4.42 5.68 -13.24
N PRO A 59 5.76 5.42 -13.26
CA PRO A 59 6.33 4.49 -14.25
C PRO A 59 5.70 3.11 -14.19
N HIS A 60 5.72 2.40 -15.32
CA HIS A 60 5.20 1.04 -15.41
C HIS A 60 6.04 0.02 -14.62
N THR A 61 7.21 0.44 -14.17
CA THR A 61 8.08 -0.36 -13.29
C THR A 61 7.63 -0.37 -11.84
N LEU A 62 6.59 0.38 -11.49
CA LEU A 62 6.05 0.41 -10.13
C LEU A 62 5.71 -1.00 -9.67
N ARG A 63 6.18 -1.35 -8.46
CA ARG A 63 5.94 -2.64 -7.86
C ARG A 63 5.67 -2.48 -6.36
N TYR A 64 4.66 -3.17 -5.87
CA TYR A 64 4.39 -3.31 -4.44
C TYR A 64 4.69 -4.74 -4.00
N GLU A 65 5.40 -4.87 -2.88
CA GLU A 65 5.68 -6.14 -2.22
C GLU A 65 5.29 -6.04 -0.75
N ASN A 66 4.64 -7.08 -0.21
CA ASN A 66 4.25 -7.11 1.20
C ASN A 66 5.17 -8.02 2.01
N HIS A 67 5.48 -7.62 3.24
CA HIS A 67 6.28 -8.40 4.17
C HIS A 67 5.48 -8.83 5.39
N VAL A 68 4.88 -7.86 6.09
CA VAL A 68 4.07 -8.12 7.29
C VAL A 68 2.71 -7.50 7.10
N ILE A 69 1.66 -8.23 7.48
CA ILE A 69 0.30 -7.69 7.45
C ILE A 69 -0.45 -8.18 8.69
N LEU A 70 -1.09 -7.25 9.39
CA LEU A 70 -1.85 -7.49 10.61
C LEU A 70 -3.22 -6.84 10.49
N ALA A 71 -4.21 -7.40 11.16
CA ALA A 71 -5.55 -6.85 11.17
C ALA A 71 -6.21 -7.02 12.52
N GLU A 72 -6.96 -6.00 12.91
CA GLU A 72 -7.76 -6.01 14.13
C GLU A 72 -8.99 -5.12 13.90
N GLY A 73 -10.19 -5.61 14.21
CA GLY A 73 -11.41 -4.87 13.94
C GLY A 73 -11.52 -4.55 12.45
N ASP A 74 -11.77 -3.29 12.15
CA ASP A 74 -11.89 -2.80 10.78
C ASP A 74 -10.56 -2.33 10.18
N TYR A 75 -9.46 -2.45 10.91
CA TYR A 75 -8.17 -1.91 10.51
C TYR A 75 -7.20 -3.00 10.05
N VAL A 76 -6.42 -2.66 9.03
CA VAL A 76 -5.32 -3.48 8.53
C VAL A 76 -4.07 -2.61 8.50
N ILE A 77 -2.93 -3.17 8.95
CA ILE A 77 -1.62 -2.54 8.78
C ILE A 77 -0.79 -3.46 7.88
N ALA A 78 -0.33 -2.90 6.77
CA ALA A 78 0.51 -3.61 5.81
C ALA A 78 1.88 -2.97 5.75
N HIS A 79 2.92 -3.74 6.08
CA HIS A 79 4.32 -3.31 5.95
C HIS A 79 4.84 -3.81 4.61
N GLY A 80 5.15 -2.89 3.71
CA GLY A 80 5.49 -3.20 2.35
C GLY A 80 6.57 -2.34 1.74
N ARG A 81 6.93 -2.67 0.52
CA ARG A 81 7.90 -1.94 -0.29
C ARG A 81 7.24 -1.47 -1.58
N PHE A 82 7.39 -0.18 -1.87
CA PHE A 82 7.09 0.39 -3.19
C PHE A 82 8.40 0.68 -3.90
N SER A 83 8.62 0.05 -5.04
CA SER A 83 9.82 0.26 -5.85
C SER A 83 9.44 0.58 -7.29
N GLY A 84 10.41 1.02 -8.09
CA GLY A 84 10.20 1.31 -9.50
C GLY A 84 9.31 2.52 -9.76
N HIS A 85 9.15 3.41 -8.77
CA HIS A 85 8.27 4.58 -8.87
C HIS A 85 9.00 5.85 -9.32
N GLY A 86 10.22 5.70 -9.87
CA GLY A 86 10.97 6.81 -10.46
C GLY A 86 11.88 7.53 -9.48
N ARG A 87 12.07 7.02 -8.26
CA ARG A 87 12.94 7.59 -7.25
C ARG A 87 14.18 6.73 -7.05
N PRO A 88 15.32 7.33 -6.58
CA PRO A 88 16.55 6.57 -6.36
C PRO A 88 16.41 5.45 -5.32
N ALA A 89 15.65 5.68 -4.26
CA ALA A 89 15.42 4.68 -3.23
C ALA A 89 13.97 4.20 -3.27
N ALA A 90 13.76 2.91 -2.99
CA ALA A 90 12.43 2.38 -2.74
C ALA A 90 11.87 2.97 -1.45
N TRP A 91 10.55 2.93 -1.29
CA TRP A 91 9.89 3.33 -0.06
C TRP A 91 9.48 2.09 0.74
N ILE A 92 9.83 2.09 2.01
CA ILE A 92 9.26 1.16 2.97
C ILE A 92 8.10 1.87 3.63
N ALA A 93 6.94 1.25 3.56
CA ALA A 93 5.68 1.86 3.98
C ALA A 93 4.98 1.03 5.04
N ALA A 94 4.46 1.70 6.06
CA ALA A 94 3.41 1.16 6.90
C ALA A 94 2.11 1.81 6.45
N ASP A 95 1.30 1.05 5.72
CA ASP A 95 0.00 1.48 5.26
C ASP A 95 -1.07 1.03 6.24
N ILE A 96 -1.88 1.96 6.71
CA ILE A 96 -2.99 1.69 7.62
C ILE A 96 -4.28 1.92 6.85
N VAL A 97 -5.13 0.89 6.80
CA VAL A 97 -6.38 0.93 6.04
C VAL A 97 -7.54 0.61 6.97
N ARG A 98 -8.58 1.43 6.92
CA ARG A 98 -9.85 1.13 7.59
C ARG A 98 -10.85 0.64 6.56
N PHE A 99 -11.53 -0.44 6.90
CA PHE A 99 -12.59 -1.04 6.08
C PHE A 99 -13.97 -0.56 6.50
N GLU A 100 -14.84 -0.42 5.52
CA GLU A 100 -16.26 -0.16 5.73
C GLU A 100 -17.03 -0.88 4.62
N ASP A 101 -18.01 -1.70 5.01
CA ASP A 101 -18.82 -2.49 4.07
C ASP A 101 -17.98 -3.32 3.09
N GLY A 102 -16.88 -3.89 3.59
CA GLY A 102 -16.00 -4.74 2.80
C GLY A 102 -15.10 -4.00 1.81
N LYS A 103 -14.99 -2.68 1.93
CA LYS A 103 -14.17 -1.86 1.03
C LYS A 103 -13.14 -1.04 1.80
N LEU A 104 -12.03 -0.72 1.12
CA LEU A 104 -11.03 0.19 1.65
C LEU A 104 -11.65 1.59 1.71
N ALA A 105 -11.86 2.10 2.92
CA ALA A 105 -12.62 3.33 3.15
C ALA A 105 -11.77 4.50 3.60
N GLU A 106 -10.62 4.23 4.23
CA GLU A 106 -9.76 5.28 4.78
C GLU A 106 -8.32 4.78 4.89
N HIS A 107 -7.36 5.67 4.64
CA HIS A 107 -5.95 5.28 4.55
C HIS A 107 -5.04 6.32 5.18
N TRP A 108 -4.07 5.83 5.94
CA TRP A 108 -2.91 6.60 6.46
C TRP A 108 -1.66 5.85 6.06
N ASP A 109 -0.54 6.55 5.96
CA ASP A 109 0.74 5.87 5.78
C ASP A 109 1.89 6.59 6.49
N VAL A 110 2.94 5.82 6.72
CA VAL A 110 4.25 6.32 7.14
C VAL A 110 5.25 5.75 6.15
N LEU A 111 6.01 6.62 5.50
CA LEU A 111 6.96 6.23 4.46
C LEU A 111 8.38 6.58 4.89
N GLN A 112 9.32 5.71 4.53
CA GLN A 112 10.74 5.95 4.73
C GLN A 112 11.52 5.41 3.54
N ASP A 113 12.53 6.16 3.08
CA ASP A 113 13.43 5.67 2.04
C ASP A 113 14.15 4.43 2.53
N GLU A 114 14.24 3.40 1.70
CA GLU A 114 14.90 2.16 2.06
C GLU A 114 16.41 2.34 2.10
N ALA A 115 17.01 2.04 3.27
CA ALA A 115 18.44 2.11 3.45
C ALA A 115 19.15 0.94 2.76
N THR A 116 20.28 1.24 2.12
CA THR A 116 21.20 0.23 1.62
C THR A 116 21.97 -0.39 2.80
N ARG A 117 22.71 -1.47 2.52
CA ARG A 117 23.58 -2.11 3.53
C ARG A 117 24.55 -1.09 4.12
N ALA A 118 25.11 -0.23 3.29
CA ALA A 118 26.07 0.79 3.74
C ALA A 118 25.44 1.86 4.62
N GLU A 119 24.15 2.15 4.41
CA GLU A 119 23.43 3.20 5.14
C GLU A 119 22.79 2.72 6.43
N SER A 120 22.51 1.41 6.54
CA SER A 120 21.78 0.86 7.69
C SER A 120 22.66 0.82 8.92
N LEU A 121 22.36 1.64 9.91
CA LEU A 121 23.09 1.70 11.17
C LEU A 121 22.91 0.43 12.00
N SER A 122 21.77 -0.23 11.89
CA SER A 122 21.51 -1.49 12.61
C SER A 122 22.23 -2.69 11.98
N GLY A 123 22.68 -2.54 10.71
CA GLY A 123 23.23 -3.64 9.93
C GLY A 123 22.19 -4.62 9.42
N LEU A 124 20.91 -4.32 9.61
CA LEU A 124 19.80 -5.19 9.21
C LEU A 124 18.91 -4.49 8.16
N PRO A 125 18.27 -5.26 7.26
CA PRO A 125 17.39 -4.67 6.26
C PRO A 125 16.07 -4.17 6.87
N MET A 126 15.51 -3.15 6.23
CA MET A 126 14.22 -2.60 6.64
C MET A 126 13.06 -3.47 6.17
N PHE A 127 13.26 -4.30 5.15
CA PHE A 127 12.22 -5.09 4.53
C PHE A 127 12.71 -6.50 4.25
N GLY A 128 11.97 -7.50 4.73
CA GLY A 128 12.35 -8.89 4.56
C GLY A 128 13.67 -9.21 5.23
N ASP A 129 14.46 -10.07 4.60
CA ASP A 129 15.75 -10.54 5.12
C ASP A 129 16.94 -10.14 4.23
N ARG A 130 16.71 -9.26 3.26
CA ARG A 130 17.73 -8.83 2.29
C ARG A 130 17.72 -7.34 2.12
N PHE A 131 18.91 -6.79 1.89
CA PHE A 131 19.05 -5.40 1.45
C PHE A 131 18.65 -5.26 -0.02
N PRO A 132 18.28 -4.02 -0.45
CA PRO A 132 18.03 -3.78 -1.87
C PRO A 132 19.30 -4.00 -2.67
N ALA A 133 19.11 -4.44 -3.92
CA ALA A 133 20.21 -4.71 -4.84
C ALA A 133 20.96 -3.43 -5.26
#